data_9b04e06bf1f6f862de9991776858c8be
#
_entry.id   9b04e06bf1f6f862de9991776858c8be
#
_cell.length_a   1.000
_cell.length_b   1.000
_cell.length_c   1.000
_cell.angle_alpha   90.00
_cell.angle_beta   90.00
_cell.angle_gamma   90.00
#
_symmetry.space_group_name_H-M   'P 1'
#
loop_
_entity.id
_entity.type
_entity.pdbx_description
1 polymer ?
#
loop_
_entity_poly.entity_id
_entity_poly.type
_entity_poly.pdbx_seq_one_letter_code
_entity_poly.pdbx_strand_id
1 'polypeptide(L)'
;MQFRDLKSQYRALKPQMDEAIQAVLDSSDYIAGDQVEELEKELAEYVGVKNCVSCGNGTDALVLALKAWGIGAGDAVFVPDHTFFSSAESVAFVGATPVFADVHEDTFNVDVESMERCIQAVIKEGKLKPKAMVVVDLFGLPADYDKVLALAEKYGLYVLEDCAQGFGSTYHGKKAGTFGHIATTSFFPAKPLGCSGDGGAIFTDNDEWAALLRSMRVHGKGSSKYDNVRLGMNSRLDTIQAAVLQVKLKAFKEYELTDVNRVAARYTEALADCVKVPQIPEGYTSSWASYNILFKDEAQRDEVRAYLQENGIPTMIYYPKGLHQQKVFENCCLYGETLPVTTSICRRTLAIPVSPYLAEEDQDKIIRLIREKTGA
;
A
#
# COMPACT_ATOMS: atom_id res chain seq x y z
N MET A 1 -2.66 -5.88 -24.42
CA MET A 1 -3.16 -5.51 -23.08
C MET A 1 -2.02 -5.27 -22.11
N GLN A 2 -2.12 -4.32 -21.16
CA GLN A 2 -1.16 -4.11 -20.08
C GLN A 2 -1.78 -4.57 -18.76
N PHE A 3 -0.94 -5.04 -17.80
CA PHE A 3 -1.44 -5.44 -16.48
C PHE A 3 -2.02 -4.25 -15.71
N ARG A 4 -1.33 -3.10 -15.73
CA ARG A 4 -1.82 -1.78 -15.31
C ARG A 4 -1.68 -0.83 -16.49
N ASP A 5 -2.79 -0.27 -17.01
CA ASP A 5 -2.77 0.48 -18.26
C ASP A 5 -2.40 1.97 -18.06
N LEU A 6 -1.11 2.18 -17.76
CA LEU A 6 -0.54 3.53 -17.63
C LEU A 6 -0.50 4.31 -18.95
N LYS A 7 -0.49 3.59 -20.11
CA LYS A 7 -0.47 4.26 -21.41
C LYS A 7 -1.81 4.90 -21.71
N SER A 8 -2.91 4.22 -21.43
CA SER A 8 -4.25 4.79 -21.61
C SER A 8 -4.51 5.93 -20.64
N GLN A 9 -4.06 5.81 -19.38
CA GLN A 9 -4.10 6.92 -18.42
C GLN A 9 -3.36 8.15 -18.94
N TYR A 10 -2.11 7.99 -19.40
CA TYR A 10 -1.35 9.12 -19.96
C TYR A 10 -2.04 9.73 -21.18
N ARG A 11 -2.58 8.92 -22.10
CA ARG A 11 -3.30 9.43 -23.29
C ARG A 11 -4.52 10.27 -22.91
N ALA A 12 -5.28 9.82 -21.91
CA ALA A 12 -6.45 10.53 -21.41
C ALA A 12 -6.10 11.88 -20.76
N LEU A 13 -4.98 11.93 -20.04
CA LEU A 13 -4.54 13.10 -19.29
C LEU A 13 -3.44 13.92 -19.97
N LYS A 14 -3.05 13.53 -21.21
CA LYS A 14 -1.85 14.06 -21.88
C LYS A 14 -1.78 15.59 -21.95
N PRO A 15 -2.82 16.32 -22.38
CA PRO A 15 -2.72 17.78 -22.47
C PRO A 15 -2.39 18.44 -21.14
N GLN A 16 -3.09 18.04 -20.08
CA GLN A 16 -2.92 18.60 -18.73
C GLN A 16 -1.58 18.21 -18.13
N MET A 17 -1.13 16.94 -18.32
CA MET A 17 0.16 16.48 -17.83
C MET A 17 1.33 17.17 -18.54
N ASP A 18 1.27 17.31 -19.87
CA ASP A 18 2.33 17.98 -20.65
C ASP A 18 2.44 19.45 -20.23
N GLU A 19 1.31 20.15 -20.05
CA GLU A 19 1.25 21.54 -19.58
C GLU A 19 1.86 21.69 -18.17
N ALA A 20 1.48 20.81 -17.22
CA ALA A 20 1.97 20.84 -15.86
C ALA A 20 3.48 20.57 -15.78
N ILE A 21 3.98 19.61 -16.55
CA ILE A 21 5.42 19.31 -16.64
C ILE A 21 6.16 20.49 -17.27
N GLN A 22 5.64 21.06 -18.36
CA GLN A 22 6.29 22.19 -19.03
C GLN A 22 6.40 23.41 -18.12
N ALA A 23 5.39 23.71 -17.33
CA ALA A 23 5.43 24.80 -16.35
C ALA A 23 6.58 24.66 -15.34
N VAL A 24 6.86 23.43 -14.86
CA VAL A 24 8.00 23.18 -13.97
C VAL A 24 9.33 23.31 -14.71
N LEU A 25 9.42 22.87 -15.97
CA LEU A 25 10.64 23.04 -16.77
C LEU A 25 10.94 24.52 -17.03
N ASP A 26 9.92 25.32 -17.31
CA ASP A 26 10.05 26.76 -17.57
C ASP A 26 10.49 27.54 -16.30
N SER A 27 9.98 27.16 -15.11
CA SER A 27 10.39 27.78 -13.85
C SER A 27 11.76 27.31 -13.36
N SER A 28 12.17 26.10 -13.74
CA SER A 28 13.38 25.41 -13.24
C SER A 28 13.38 25.14 -11.72
N ASP A 29 12.25 25.20 -11.03
CA ASP A 29 12.10 24.92 -9.60
C ASP A 29 11.87 23.42 -9.37
N TYR A 30 12.89 22.60 -9.63
CA TYR A 30 12.79 21.14 -9.62
C TYR A 30 12.65 20.52 -8.24
N ILE A 31 13.06 21.20 -7.17
CA ILE A 31 13.04 20.70 -5.80
C ILE A 31 12.38 21.74 -4.88
N ALA A 32 11.36 21.29 -4.13
CA ALA A 32 10.59 22.12 -3.19
C ALA A 32 9.94 23.35 -3.86
N GLY A 33 9.49 23.22 -5.11
CA GLY A 33 8.63 24.22 -5.78
C GLY A 33 7.24 24.26 -5.17
N ASP A 34 6.47 25.30 -5.52
CA ASP A 34 5.13 25.55 -4.97
C ASP A 34 4.17 24.36 -5.16
N GLN A 35 4.30 23.61 -6.27
CA GLN A 35 3.48 22.42 -6.55
C GLN A 35 3.60 21.34 -5.47
N VAL A 36 4.75 21.25 -4.78
CA VAL A 36 4.93 20.28 -3.69
C VAL A 36 4.09 20.68 -2.48
N GLU A 37 4.11 21.95 -2.11
CA GLU A 37 3.33 22.46 -0.97
C GLU A 37 1.82 22.43 -1.26
N GLU A 38 1.42 22.80 -2.47
CA GLU A 38 0.04 22.75 -2.94
C GLU A 38 -0.48 21.30 -2.93
N LEU A 39 0.30 20.35 -3.48
CA LEU A 39 -0.06 18.93 -3.47
C LEU A 39 -0.20 18.39 -2.03
N GLU A 40 0.71 18.75 -1.11
CA GLU A 40 0.60 18.34 0.30
C GLU A 40 -0.72 18.83 0.93
N LYS A 41 -1.15 20.05 0.63
CA LYS A 41 -2.45 20.59 1.09
C LYS A 41 -3.63 19.83 0.47
N GLU A 42 -3.61 19.63 -0.85
CA GLU A 42 -4.67 18.89 -1.56
C GLU A 42 -4.80 17.44 -1.07
N LEU A 43 -3.68 16.77 -0.81
CA LEU A 43 -3.66 15.40 -0.27
C LEU A 43 -4.17 15.35 1.17
N ALA A 44 -3.75 16.29 2.03
CA ALA A 44 -4.23 16.37 3.42
C ALA A 44 -5.75 16.61 3.45
N GLU A 45 -6.25 17.53 2.64
CA GLU A 45 -7.68 17.80 2.48
C GLU A 45 -8.44 16.58 1.92
N TYR A 46 -7.90 15.94 0.89
CA TYR A 46 -8.52 14.75 0.29
C TYR A 46 -8.64 13.60 1.28
N VAL A 47 -7.60 13.32 2.03
CA VAL A 47 -7.56 12.25 3.06
C VAL A 47 -8.44 12.65 4.26
N GLY A 48 -8.40 13.90 4.68
CA GLY A 48 -9.13 14.44 5.83
C GLY A 48 -8.29 14.47 7.11
N VAL A 49 -6.99 14.81 6.97
CA VAL A 49 -6.03 14.95 8.07
C VAL A 49 -5.40 16.34 8.06
N LYS A 50 -4.76 16.75 9.15
CA LYS A 50 -4.13 18.08 9.27
C LYS A 50 -2.86 18.20 8.42
N ASN A 51 -2.04 17.15 8.38
CA ASN A 51 -0.71 17.22 7.81
C ASN A 51 -0.48 16.13 6.78
N CYS A 52 0.07 16.54 5.63
CA CYS A 52 0.72 15.68 4.67
C CYS A 52 2.19 16.10 4.54
N VAL A 53 3.08 15.13 4.50
CA VAL A 53 4.53 15.33 4.29
C VAL A 53 4.96 14.42 3.15
N SER A 54 5.21 14.98 1.98
CA SER A 54 5.68 14.21 0.82
C SER A 54 7.13 13.78 0.98
N CYS A 55 7.50 12.68 0.33
CA CYS A 55 8.85 12.11 0.37
C CYS A 55 9.19 11.38 -0.93
N GLY A 56 10.40 10.83 -1.01
CA GLY A 56 10.96 10.24 -2.23
C GLY A 56 10.25 8.97 -2.69
N ASN A 57 9.70 8.16 -1.79
CA ASN A 57 8.99 6.91 -2.09
C ASN A 57 8.26 6.37 -0.87
N GLY A 58 7.45 5.31 -1.06
CA GLY A 58 6.68 4.70 0.04
C GLY A 58 7.54 3.99 1.09
N THR A 59 8.67 3.39 0.72
CA THR A 59 9.59 2.75 1.68
C THR A 59 10.20 3.79 2.61
N ASP A 60 10.65 4.91 2.07
CA ASP A 60 11.15 6.04 2.87
C ASP A 60 10.07 6.59 3.80
N ALA A 61 8.81 6.64 3.35
CA ALA A 61 7.70 7.08 4.19
C ALA A 61 7.55 6.20 5.45
N LEU A 62 7.59 4.88 5.29
CA LEU A 62 7.55 3.91 6.39
C LEU A 62 8.76 4.08 7.32
N VAL A 63 9.98 4.16 6.77
CA VAL A 63 11.21 4.36 7.54
C VAL A 63 11.17 5.66 8.33
N LEU A 64 10.75 6.76 7.71
CA LEU A 64 10.65 8.07 8.37
C LEU A 64 9.64 8.04 9.53
N ALA A 65 8.48 7.38 9.36
CA ALA A 65 7.48 7.24 10.40
C ALA A 65 8.03 6.46 11.62
N LEU A 66 8.66 5.29 11.38
CA LEU A 66 9.26 4.49 12.45
C LEU A 66 10.39 5.25 13.17
N LYS A 67 11.22 5.99 12.43
CA LYS A 67 12.27 6.86 13.02
C LYS A 67 11.68 8.02 13.82
N ALA A 68 10.54 8.60 13.40
CA ALA A 68 9.87 9.67 14.14
C ALA A 68 9.39 9.20 15.51
N TRP A 69 9.03 7.93 15.65
CA TRP A 69 8.69 7.31 16.94
C TRP A 69 9.90 6.79 17.73
N GLY A 70 11.12 6.97 17.21
CA GLY A 70 12.35 6.50 17.84
C GLY A 70 12.47 4.98 17.92
N ILE A 71 11.79 4.26 17.02
CA ILE A 71 11.83 2.80 16.94
C ILE A 71 13.19 2.35 16.41
N GLY A 72 13.76 1.31 17.03
CA GLY A 72 15.09 0.82 16.69
C GLY A 72 15.45 -0.52 17.35
N ALA A 73 16.75 -0.74 17.57
CA ALA A 73 17.28 -1.98 18.13
C ALA A 73 16.65 -2.32 19.49
N GLY A 74 16.20 -3.56 19.64
CA GLY A 74 15.51 -4.06 20.83
C GLY A 74 13.99 -3.85 20.82
N ASP A 75 13.45 -3.17 19.81
CA ASP A 75 12.01 -3.02 19.63
C ASP A 75 11.45 -4.10 18.68
N ALA A 76 10.22 -4.54 18.94
CA ALA A 76 9.42 -5.39 18.06
C ALA A 76 8.35 -4.55 17.35
N VAL A 77 8.23 -4.75 16.04
CA VAL A 77 7.16 -4.17 15.23
C VAL A 77 6.40 -5.32 14.54
N PHE A 78 5.09 -5.36 14.74
CA PHE A 78 4.23 -6.43 14.22
C PHE A 78 3.76 -6.08 12.81
N VAL A 79 3.88 -7.04 11.87
CA VAL A 79 3.65 -6.84 10.44
C VAL A 79 2.84 -8.01 9.89
N PRO A 80 1.85 -7.82 9.02
CA PRO A 80 1.21 -8.93 8.32
C PRO A 80 2.24 -9.66 7.44
N ASP A 81 2.20 -10.99 7.43
CA ASP A 81 3.16 -11.79 6.68
C ASP A 81 2.89 -11.80 5.17
N HIS A 82 1.64 -11.59 4.76
CA HIS A 82 1.24 -11.47 3.35
C HIS A 82 1.11 -10.01 2.96
N THR A 83 2.21 -9.39 2.56
CA THR A 83 2.26 -8.00 2.09
C THR A 83 3.47 -7.76 1.19
N PHE A 84 3.60 -6.52 0.69
CA PHE A 84 4.81 -6.10 -0.03
C PHE A 84 6.01 -6.02 0.93
N PHE A 85 7.18 -6.33 0.40
CA PHE A 85 8.41 -6.47 1.18
C PHE A 85 8.76 -5.25 2.04
N SER A 86 8.50 -4.03 1.55
CA SER A 86 8.82 -2.78 2.26
C SER A 86 8.16 -2.65 3.64
N SER A 87 7.00 -3.29 3.88
CA SER A 87 6.33 -3.22 5.18
C SER A 87 7.19 -3.80 6.31
N ALA A 88 7.98 -4.87 6.03
CA ALA A 88 8.92 -5.44 7.01
C ALA A 88 10.35 -4.93 6.82
N GLU A 89 10.77 -4.65 5.58
CA GLU A 89 12.08 -4.09 5.27
C GLU A 89 12.32 -2.77 6.02
N SER A 90 11.33 -1.88 6.06
CA SER A 90 11.40 -0.60 6.78
C SER A 90 11.65 -0.79 8.28
N VAL A 91 11.08 -1.82 8.88
CA VAL A 91 11.31 -2.20 10.29
C VAL A 91 12.76 -2.63 10.49
N ALA A 92 13.27 -3.49 9.61
CA ALA A 92 14.67 -3.93 9.65
C ALA A 92 15.66 -2.77 9.39
N PHE A 93 15.31 -1.84 8.50
CA PHE A 93 16.12 -0.64 8.22
C PHE A 93 16.34 0.26 9.42
N VAL A 94 15.36 0.38 10.30
CA VAL A 94 15.53 1.16 11.54
C VAL A 94 16.21 0.36 12.66
N GLY A 95 16.56 -0.92 12.41
CA GLY A 95 17.21 -1.81 13.36
C GLY A 95 16.25 -2.52 14.32
N ALA A 96 14.94 -2.36 14.15
CA ALA A 96 13.93 -3.09 14.91
C ALA A 96 13.71 -4.50 14.36
N THR A 97 13.03 -5.35 15.11
CA THR A 97 12.72 -6.72 14.71
C THR A 97 11.29 -6.81 14.19
N PRO A 98 11.08 -7.17 12.90
CA PRO A 98 9.74 -7.48 12.41
C PRO A 98 9.24 -8.79 13.01
N VAL A 99 7.97 -8.80 13.42
CA VAL A 99 7.26 -9.99 13.95
C VAL A 99 6.04 -10.23 13.08
N PHE A 100 5.96 -11.41 12.47
CA PHE A 100 4.98 -11.70 11.44
C PHE A 100 3.69 -12.29 12.00
N ALA A 101 2.56 -11.70 11.64
CA ALA A 101 1.22 -12.18 11.93
C ALA A 101 0.55 -12.74 10.66
N ASP A 102 -0.34 -13.72 10.81
CA ASP A 102 -1.10 -14.27 9.69
C ASP A 102 -2.18 -13.29 9.19
N VAL A 103 -2.86 -13.63 8.13
CA VAL A 103 -3.87 -12.81 7.47
C VAL A 103 -5.18 -13.54 7.30
N HIS A 104 -6.26 -12.84 6.99
CA HIS A 104 -7.53 -13.43 6.61
C HIS A 104 -7.56 -13.78 5.11
N GLU A 105 -8.06 -14.97 4.76
CA GLU A 105 -8.14 -15.42 3.37
C GLU A 105 -9.14 -14.60 2.53
N ASP A 106 -10.19 -14.07 3.15
CA ASP A 106 -11.27 -13.36 2.45
C ASP A 106 -10.90 -11.91 2.10
N THR A 107 -10.13 -11.25 2.97
CA THR A 107 -9.75 -9.85 2.81
C THR A 107 -8.27 -9.64 2.49
N PHE A 108 -7.44 -10.68 2.67
CA PHE A 108 -5.97 -10.63 2.62
C PHE A 108 -5.33 -9.72 3.68
N ASN A 109 -6.13 -9.04 4.48
CA ASN A 109 -5.65 -8.16 5.55
C ASN A 109 -5.29 -8.93 6.82
N VAL A 110 -4.55 -8.27 7.70
CA VAL A 110 -4.03 -8.88 8.93
C VAL A 110 -5.12 -9.54 9.78
N ASP A 111 -4.85 -10.74 10.29
CA ASP A 111 -5.60 -11.37 11.36
C ASP A 111 -5.17 -10.76 12.71
N VAL A 112 -6.06 -9.96 13.28
CA VAL A 112 -5.81 -9.25 14.55
C VAL A 112 -5.62 -10.22 15.72
N GLU A 113 -6.24 -11.41 15.68
CA GLU A 113 -6.04 -12.44 16.71
C GLU A 113 -4.64 -13.07 16.59
N SER A 114 -4.17 -13.34 15.37
CA SER A 114 -2.79 -13.78 15.14
C SER A 114 -1.80 -12.72 15.61
N MET A 115 -2.05 -11.45 15.29
CA MET A 115 -1.21 -10.34 15.74
C MET A 115 -1.17 -10.25 17.28
N GLU A 116 -2.30 -10.44 17.95
CA GLU A 116 -2.33 -10.46 19.41
C GLU A 116 -1.53 -11.61 20.00
N ARG A 117 -1.62 -12.82 19.43
CA ARG A 117 -0.79 -13.97 19.87
C ARG A 117 0.70 -13.67 19.74
N CYS A 118 1.12 -13.02 18.65
CA CYS A 118 2.50 -12.56 18.46
C CYS A 118 2.93 -11.56 19.53
N ILE A 119 2.09 -10.57 19.85
CA ILE A 119 2.36 -9.57 20.90
C ILE A 119 2.57 -10.26 22.26
N GLN A 120 1.66 -11.16 22.63
CA GLN A 120 1.73 -11.90 23.89
C GLN A 120 2.99 -12.78 23.97
N ALA A 121 3.37 -13.41 22.86
CA ALA A 121 4.58 -14.23 22.80
C ALA A 121 5.86 -13.39 22.96
N VAL A 122 5.93 -12.23 22.33
CA VAL A 122 7.04 -11.27 22.50
C VAL A 122 7.14 -10.79 23.95
N ILE A 123 6.02 -10.42 24.56
CA ILE A 123 5.96 -10.02 25.98
C ILE A 123 6.43 -11.15 26.90
N LYS A 124 5.96 -12.37 26.67
CA LYS A 124 6.32 -13.55 27.46
C LYS A 124 7.80 -13.90 27.35
N GLU A 125 8.40 -13.77 26.17
CA GLU A 125 9.82 -14.00 25.97
C GLU A 125 10.69 -12.93 26.64
N GLY A 126 10.24 -11.66 26.62
CA GLY A 126 10.87 -10.54 27.33
C GLY A 126 12.19 -10.04 26.73
N LYS A 127 12.58 -10.47 25.50
CA LYS A 127 13.82 -10.04 24.84
C LYS A 127 13.62 -8.75 24.02
N LEU A 128 12.44 -8.55 23.48
CA LEU A 128 12.08 -7.38 22.68
C LEU A 128 10.96 -6.58 23.35
N LYS A 129 10.89 -5.30 23.04
CA LYS A 129 9.82 -4.40 23.49
C LYS A 129 8.79 -4.21 22.39
N PRO A 130 7.53 -4.63 22.56
CA PRO A 130 6.45 -4.27 21.63
C PRO A 130 6.34 -2.74 21.49
N LYS A 131 6.35 -2.22 20.27
CA LYS A 131 6.32 -0.77 20.02
C LYS A 131 5.28 -0.32 19.02
N ALA A 132 5.13 -1.03 17.91
CA ALA A 132 4.22 -0.62 16.86
C ALA A 132 3.67 -1.81 16.08
N MET A 133 2.61 -1.55 15.35
CA MET A 133 2.06 -2.42 14.32
C MET A 133 2.12 -1.68 12.99
N VAL A 134 2.60 -2.32 11.93
CA VAL A 134 2.39 -1.90 10.54
C VAL A 134 1.14 -2.62 10.05
N VAL A 135 0.12 -1.88 9.69
CA VAL A 135 -1.16 -2.39 9.20
C VAL A 135 -1.32 -1.98 7.76
N VAL A 136 -1.47 -2.96 6.88
CA VAL A 136 -1.46 -2.72 5.43
C VAL A 136 -2.89 -2.83 4.89
N ASP A 137 -3.30 -1.87 4.09
CA ASP A 137 -4.54 -1.88 3.31
C ASP A 137 -4.32 -2.63 2.01
N LEU A 138 -4.21 -3.96 2.12
CA LEU A 138 -3.71 -4.79 1.03
C LEU A 138 -4.69 -4.85 -0.15
N PHE A 139 -4.15 -4.77 -1.36
CA PHE A 139 -4.86 -4.79 -2.64
C PHE A 139 -5.91 -3.69 -2.83
N GLY A 140 -5.99 -2.75 -1.88
CA GLY A 140 -6.89 -1.62 -1.93
C GLY A 140 -8.02 -1.66 -0.90
N LEU A 141 -8.08 -2.66 -0.04
CA LEU A 141 -9.08 -2.81 1.00
C LEU A 141 -8.50 -2.41 2.37
N PRO A 142 -9.12 -1.46 3.10
CA PRO A 142 -8.69 -1.13 4.46
C PRO A 142 -8.76 -2.33 5.40
N ALA A 143 -7.86 -2.39 6.38
CA ALA A 143 -7.93 -3.37 7.45
C ALA A 143 -9.12 -3.09 8.40
N ASP A 144 -9.41 -4.03 9.32
CA ASP A 144 -10.40 -3.83 10.39
C ASP A 144 -9.82 -2.90 11.48
N TYR A 145 -9.89 -1.60 11.23
CA TYR A 145 -9.27 -0.60 12.11
C TYR A 145 -9.95 -0.51 13.48
N ASP A 146 -11.20 -0.89 13.65
CA ASP A 146 -11.83 -0.92 14.96
C ASP A 146 -11.14 -1.95 15.87
N LYS A 147 -10.86 -3.15 15.34
CA LYS A 147 -10.12 -4.18 16.07
C LYS A 147 -8.64 -3.84 16.23
N VAL A 148 -8.01 -3.31 15.18
CA VAL A 148 -6.60 -2.91 15.20
C VAL A 148 -6.34 -1.84 16.26
N LEU A 149 -7.15 -0.79 16.31
CA LEU A 149 -7.00 0.31 17.27
C LEU A 149 -7.28 -0.14 18.70
N ALA A 150 -8.29 -0.99 18.90
CA ALA A 150 -8.55 -1.58 20.23
C ALA A 150 -7.37 -2.44 20.71
N LEU A 151 -6.75 -3.21 19.81
CA LEU A 151 -5.55 -3.99 20.14
C LEU A 151 -4.36 -3.08 20.46
N ALA A 152 -4.16 -2.01 19.67
CA ALA A 152 -3.11 -1.04 19.90
C ALA A 152 -3.25 -0.34 21.26
N GLU A 153 -4.45 0.10 21.62
CA GLU A 153 -4.74 0.70 22.92
C GLU A 153 -4.46 -0.26 24.06
N LYS A 154 -4.90 -1.52 23.95
CA LYS A 154 -4.69 -2.58 24.96
C LYS A 154 -3.23 -2.79 25.33
N TYR A 155 -2.33 -2.69 24.36
CA TYR A 155 -0.89 -2.95 24.54
C TYR A 155 -0.01 -1.70 24.48
N GLY A 156 -0.57 -0.52 24.32
CA GLY A 156 0.16 0.75 24.23
C GLY A 156 1.06 0.85 23.01
N LEU A 157 0.58 0.39 21.85
CA LEU A 157 1.35 0.33 20.60
C LEU A 157 0.99 1.49 19.65
N TYR A 158 1.95 1.95 18.88
CA TYR A 158 1.69 2.79 17.72
C TYR A 158 1.11 1.97 16.55
N VAL A 159 0.23 2.57 15.78
CA VAL A 159 -0.31 2.02 14.52
C VAL A 159 0.24 2.84 13.36
N LEU A 160 1.05 2.20 12.51
CA LEU A 160 1.49 2.73 11.23
C LEU A 160 0.60 2.13 10.14
N GLU A 161 -0.26 2.95 9.57
CA GLU A 161 -1.10 2.56 8.44
C GLU A 161 -0.26 2.60 7.15
N ASP A 162 -0.14 1.49 6.46
CA ASP A 162 0.44 1.42 5.10
C ASP A 162 -0.70 1.40 4.08
N CYS A 163 -1.16 2.59 3.67
CA CYS A 163 -2.20 2.74 2.65
C CYS A 163 -1.64 2.88 1.23
N ALA A 164 -0.40 2.42 0.97
CA ALA A 164 0.20 2.47 -0.37
C ALA A 164 -0.65 1.77 -1.45
N GLN A 165 -1.44 0.78 -1.06
CA GLN A 165 -2.41 0.13 -1.95
C GLN A 165 -3.84 0.58 -1.65
N GLY A 166 -4.13 1.06 -0.44
CA GLY A 166 -5.44 1.49 0.02
C GLY A 166 -5.83 2.93 -0.31
N PHE A 167 -4.91 3.76 -0.82
CA PHE A 167 -5.20 5.18 -1.07
C PHE A 167 -6.46 5.36 -1.93
N GLY A 168 -7.45 6.09 -1.39
CA GLY A 168 -8.75 6.32 -2.01
C GLY A 168 -9.87 5.39 -1.54
N SER A 169 -9.57 4.30 -0.86
CA SER A 169 -10.57 3.43 -0.22
C SER A 169 -11.15 4.06 1.04
N THR A 170 -12.25 3.47 1.53
CA THR A 170 -12.90 3.94 2.75
C THR A 170 -13.26 2.80 3.70
N TYR A 171 -13.26 3.09 4.98
CA TYR A 171 -13.74 2.26 6.08
C TYR A 171 -14.69 3.08 6.94
N HIS A 172 -15.97 2.65 7.01
CA HIS A 172 -17.04 3.38 7.70
C HIS A 172 -17.11 4.88 7.35
N GLY A 173 -16.95 5.18 6.04
CA GLY A 173 -17.02 6.54 5.50
C GLY A 173 -15.77 7.40 5.68
N LYS A 174 -14.75 6.93 6.41
CA LYS A 174 -13.44 7.59 6.52
C LYS A 174 -12.47 7.03 5.48
N LYS A 175 -11.58 7.86 4.95
CA LYS A 175 -10.61 7.44 3.93
C LYS A 175 -9.39 6.77 4.54
N ALA A 176 -8.81 5.81 3.80
CA ALA A 176 -7.47 5.31 4.07
C ALA A 176 -6.47 6.48 4.12
N GLY A 177 -5.57 6.41 5.07
CA GLY A 177 -4.66 7.50 5.45
C GLY A 177 -5.06 8.22 6.73
N THR A 178 -6.19 7.85 7.37
CA THR A 178 -6.71 8.50 8.60
C THR A 178 -6.72 7.59 9.82
N PHE A 179 -6.45 6.30 9.68
CA PHE A 179 -6.71 5.34 10.76
C PHE A 179 -5.54 5.14 11.70
N GLY A 180 -4.30 5.19 11.18
CA GLY A 180 -3.10 5.07 12.00
C GLY A 180 -2.76 6.33 12.78
N HIS A 181 -1.87 6.22 13.76
CA HIS A 181 -1.23 7.38 14.39
C HIS A 181 -0.39 8.18 13.36
N ILE A 182 0.24 7.46 12.45
CA ILE A 182 0.81 7.94 11.19
C ILE A 182 0.32 7.00 10.10
N ALA A 183 0.01 7.54 8.92
CA ALA A 183 -0.27 6.77 7.73
C ALA A 183 0.75 7.10 6.64
N THR A 184 1.03 6.14 5.76
CA THR A 184 1.98 6.29 4.65
C THR A 184 1.37 5.83 3.35
N THR A 185 1.75 6.47 2.24
CA THR A 185 1.38 6.01 0.91
C THR A 185 2.56 6.04 -0.05
N SER A 186 2.43 5.35 -1.16
CA SER A 186 3.38 5.30 -2.25
C SER A 186 2.74 5.85 -3.52
N PHE A 187 3.50 6.65 -4.25
CA PHE A 187 3.13 7.14 -5.57
C PHE A 187 3.89 6.42 -6.69
N PHE A 188 4.39 5.20 -6.44
CA PHE A 188 4.92 4.36 -7.51
C PHE A 188 3.90 4.27 -8.65
N PRO A 189 4.32 4.32 -9.95
CA PRO A 189 3.42 4.53 -11.09
C PRO A 189 2.19 3.62 -11.15
N ALA A 190 2.31 2.36 -10.70
CA ALA A 190 1.22 1.39 -10.72
C ALA A 190 0.28 1.45 -9.50
N LYS A 191 0.50 2.34 -8.55
CA LYS A 191 -0.37 2.54 -7.37
C LYS A 191 -1.70 3.20 -7.77
N PRO A 192 -2.74 3.13 -6.92
CA PRO A 192 -4.04 3.78 -7.20
C PRO A 192 -3.87 5.24 -7.62
N LEU A 193 -3.10 6.03 -6.88
CA LEU A 193 -2.59 7.32 -7.30
C LEU A 193 -1.07 7.19 -7.47
N GLY A 194 -0.56 7.24 -8.71
CA GLY A 194 0.85 7.06 -9.02
C GLY A 194 1.43 8.21 -9.84
N CYS A 195 2.66 8.63 -9.54
CA CYS A 195 3.39 9.64 -10.31
C CYS A 195 4.09 9.03 -11.55
N SER A 196 4.95 9.78 -12.21
CA SER A 196 5.74 9.34 -13.38
C SER A 196 7.18 8.98 -12.99
N GLY A 197 7.38 8.46 -11.78
CA GLY A 197 8.63 8.05 -11.18
C GLY A 197 8.37 7.55 -9.77
N ASP A 198 9.30 7.77 -8.85
CA ASP A 198 9.08 7.47 -7.43
C ASP A 198 8.47 8.66 -6.68
N GLY A 199 7.71 8.35 -5.64
CA GLY A 199 7.10 9.32 -4.73
C GLY A 199 6.40 8.62 -3.58
N GLY A 200 6.14 9.36 -2.53
CA GLY A 200 5.39 8.91 -1.36
C GLY A 200 4.90 10.09 -0.52
N ALA A 201 4.05 9.80 0.44
CA ALA A 201 3.60 10.77 1.42
C ALA A 201 3.29 10.12 2.77
N ILE A 202 3.32 10.95 3.81
CA ILE A 202 3.06 10.60 5.20
C ILE A 202 1.96 11.52 5.71
N PHE A 203 0.96 10.95 6.38
CA PHE A 203 -0.22 11.63 6.89
C PHE A 203 -0.28 11.53 8.41
N THR A 204 -0.60 12.62 9.09
CA THR A 204 -0.82 12.62 10.55
C THR A 204 -1.55 13.87 11.02
N ASP A 205 -2.32 13.75 12.10
CA ASP A 205 -2.91 14.89 12.79
C ASP A 205 -1.98 15.50 13.85
N ASN A 206 -0.83 14.88 14.12
CA ASN A 206 0.13 15.34 15.10
C ASN A 206 1.14 16.32 14.47
N ASP A 207 1.06 17.59 14.88
CA ASP A 207 1.87 18.67 14.34
C ASP A 207 3.36 18.52 14.70
N GLU A 208 3.70 17.92 15.85
CA GLU A 208 5.08 17.67 16.27
C GLU A 208 5.74 16.59 15.38
N TRP A 209 5.03 15.50 15.10
CA TRP A 209 5.51 14.48 14.17
C TRP A 209 5.64 15.02 12.76
N ALA A 210 4.68 15.82 12.30
CA ALA A 210 4.76 16.44 10.97
C ALA A 210 6.01 17.35 10.85
N ALA A 211 6.29 18.17 11.85
CA ALA A 211 7.50 19.00 11.88
C ALA A 211 8.78 18.17 11.89
N LEU A 212 8.80 17.08 12.66
CA LEU A 212 9.92 16.15 12.73
C LEU A 212 10.16 15.46 11.38
N LEU A 213 9.11 14.97 10.72
CA LEU A 213 9.16 14.32 9.41
C LEU A 213 9.66 15.29 8.32
N ARG A 214 9.16 16.55 8.31
CA ARG A 214 9.67 17.60 7.40
C ARG A 214 11.16 17.88 7.57
N SER A 215 11.65 17.87 8.81
CA SER A 215 13.07 17.98 9.08
C SER A 215 13.85 16.77 8.60
N MET A 216 13.37 15.56 8.91
CA MET A 216 14.07 14.31 8.63
C MET A 216 14.16 14.00 7.13
N ARG A 217 13.14 14.32 6.32
CA ARG A 217 13.18 14.14 4.86
C ARG A 217 14.26 14.99 4.16
N VAL A 218 14.83 15.97 4.85
CA VAL A 218 15.88 16.87 4.36
C VAL A 218 17.06 16.84 5.34
N HIS A 219 17.67 15.67 5.52
CA HIS A 219 18.87 15.45 6.32
C HIS A 219 18.77 15.85 7.81
N GLY A 220 17.57 15.91 8.39
CA GLY A 220 17.40 16.35 9.78
C GLY A 220 17.67 17.84 10.00
N LYS A 221 17.37 18.67 8.98
CA LYS A 221 17.59 20.11 8.99
C LYS A 221 16.88 20.79 10.16
N GLY A 222 17.60 21.67 10.85
CA GLY A 222 17.09 22.58 11.87
C GLY A 222 16.61 23.92 11.29
N SER A 223 16.82 25.00 12.01
CA SER A 223 16.34 26.35 11.64
C SER A 223 17.16 27.01 10.53
N SER A 224 18.40 26.59 10.28
CA SER A 224 19.25 27.13 9.23
C SER A 224 19.66 26.09 8.19
N LYS A 225 20.18 26.56 7.04
CA LYS A 225 20.47 25.71 5.88
C LYS A 225 21.47 24.59 6.16
N TYR A 226 22.44 24.84 7.03
CA TYR A 226 23.52 23.89 7.34
C TYR A 226 23.50 23.41 8.80
N ASP A 227 22.38 23.62 9.50
CA ASP A 227 22.19 23.16 10.87
C ASP A 227 21.38 21.86 10.83
N ASN A 228 22.07 20.72 10.97
CA ASN A 228 21.46 19.40 11.01
C ASN A 228 21.37 18.92 12.45
N VAL A 229 20.20 18.99 13.05
CA VAL A 229 19.98 18.78 14.51
C VAL A 229 19.61 17.33 14.83
N ARG A 230 19.41 16.48 13.80
CA ARG A 230 19.12 15.04 13.92
C ARG A 230 19.56 14.28 12.68
N LEU A 231 19.60 12.95 12.78
CA LEU A 231 19.82 12.11 11.61
C LEU A 231 18.53 12.06 10.77
N GLY A 232 18.65 12.39 9.50
CA GLY A 232 17.60 12.30 8.51
C GLY A 232 18.07 11.55 7.26
N MET A 233 17.39 11.79 6.15
CA MET A 233 17.73 11.24 4.85
C MET A 233 17.43 12.27 3.75
N ASN A 234 17.89 12.02 2.55
CA ASN A 234 17.46 12.76 1.37
C ASN A 234 16.23 12.04 0.78
N SER A 235 15.05 12.46 1.19
CA SER A 235 13.80 11.87 0.72
C SER A 235 12.78 12.97 0.44
N ARG A 236 12.76 13.44 -0.78
CA ARG A 236 11.91 14.54 -1.24
C ARG A 236 11.11 14.11 -2.47
N LEU A 237 9.89 14.61 -2.60
CA LEU A 237 9.15 14.51 -3.84
C LEU A 237 9.65 15.60 -4.79
N ASP A 238 10.02 15.24 -6.01
CA ASP A 238 10.41 16.19 -7.04
C ASP A 238 9.21 17.03 -7.50
N THR A 239 9.44 18.30 -7.81
CA THR A 239 8.37 19.23 -8.24
C THR A 239 7.64 18.72 -9.49
N ILE A 240 8.35 18.11 -10.45
CA ILE A 240 7.73 17.49 -11.63
C ILE A 240 6.75 16.38 -11.23
N GLN A 241 7.11 15.55 -10.25
CA GLN A 241 6.22 14.49 -9.79
C GLN A 241 5.00 15.05 -9.05
N ALA A 242 5.19 16.13 -8.30
CA ALA A 242 4.07 16.83 -7.64
C ALA A 242 3.07 17.39 -8.67
N ALA A 243 3.56 18.06 -9.71
CA ALA A 243 2.74 18.58 -10.79
C ALA A 243 1.93 17.48 -11.51
N VAL A 244 2.58 16.35 -11.80
CA VAL A 244 1.92 15.16 -12.37
C VAL A 244 0.83 14.63 -11.44
N LEU A 245 1.13 14.54 -10.13
CA LEU A 245 0.19 14.04 -9.14
C LEU A 245 -1.03 14.93 -8.97
N GLN A 246 -0.91 16.25 -9.06
CA GLN A 246 -2.06 17.18 -9.02
C GLN A 246 -3.04 16.89 -10.16
N VAL A 247 -2.54 16.72 -11.38
CA VAL A 247 -3.37 16.35 -12.55
C VAL A 247 -4.06 15.00 -12.32
N LYS A 248 -3.30 14.00 -11.87
CA LYS A 248 -3.84 12.65 -11.64
C LYS A 248 -4.80 12.59 -10.45
N LEU A 249 -4.57 13.35 -9.38
CA LEU A 249 -5.46 13.41 -8.22
C LEU A 249 -6.85 13.94 -8.62
N LYS A 250 -6.89 14.91 -9.52
CA LYS A 250 -8.15 15.41 -10.06
C LYS A 250 -8.92 14.31 -10.79
N ALA A 251 -8.30 13.63 -11.76
CA ALA A 251 -8.91 12.52 -12.49
C ALA A 251 -9.31 11.35 -11.56
N PHE A 252 -8.46 11.03 -10.58
CA PHE A 252 -8.72 10.01 -9.57
C PHE A 252 -9.99 10.29 -8.77
N LYS A 253 -10.18 11.54 -8.35
CA LYS A 253 -11.38 11.99 -7.62
C LYS A 253 -12.64 12.02 -8.51
N GLU A 254 -12.51 12.45 -9.75
CA GLU A 254 -13.63 12.70 -10.66
C GLU A 254 -14.22 11.42 -11.26
N TYR A 255 -13.37 10.43 -11.67
CA TYR A 255 -13.87 9.26 -12.38
C TYR A 255 -13.05 7.96 -12.17
N GLU A 256 -11.70 8.00 -12.04
CA GLU A 256 -10.89 6.78 -12.07
C GLU A 256 -11.26 5.81 -10.93
N LEU A 257 -11.51 6.32 -9.73
CA LEU A 257 -11.90 5.48 -8.59
C LEU A 257 -13.28 4.82 -8.81
N THR A 258 -14.21 5.53 -9.43
CA THR A 258 -15.53 4.98 -9.79
C THR A 258 -15.41 3.92 -10.89
N ASP A 259 -14.63 4.19 -11.92
CA ASP A 259 -14.47 3.28 -13.04
C ASP A 259 -13.73 1.99 -12.67
N VAL A 260 -12.68 2.05 -11.84
CA VAL A 260 -12.02 0.82 -11.39
C VAL A 260 -12.93 -0.04 -10.52
N ASN A 261 -13.81 0.58 -9.72
CA ASN A 261 -14.83 -0.16 -8.95
C ASN A 261 -15.85 -0.84 -9.87
N ARG A 262 -16.25 -0.20 -10.98
CA ARG A 262 -17.14 -0.82 -12.00
C ARG A 262 -16.48 -2.04 -12.63
N VAL A 263 -15.19 -1.96 -13.00
CA VAL A 263 -14.43 -3.10 -13.54
C VAL A 263 -14.34 -4.24 -12.51
N ALA A 264 -14.04 -3.94 -11.27
CA ALA A 264 -13.94 -4.94 -10.21
C ALA A 264 -15.27 -5.63 -9.91
N ALA A 265 -16.37 -4.86 -9.84
CA ALA A 265 -17.71 -5.41 -9.63
C ALA A 265 -18.09 -6.41 -10.73
N ARG A 266 -17.80 -6.10 -11.99
CA ARG A 266 -18.05 -7.00 -13.12
C ARG A 266 -17.25 -8.31 -13.02
N TYR A 267 -15.97 -8.26 -12.60
CA TYR A 267 -15.21 -9.47 -12.33
C TYR A 267 -15.82 -10.31 -11.21
N THR A 268 -16.20 -9.65 -10.12
CA THR A 268 -16.80 -10.33 -8.97
C THR A 268 -18.09 -11.07 -9.37
N GLU A 269 -19.00 -10.40 -10.09
CA GLU A 269 -20.24 -11.01 -10.59
C GLU A 269 -19.96 -12.19 -11.53
N ALA A 270 -19.03 -12.05 -12.45
CA ALA A 270 -18.77 -13.02 -13.51
C ALA A 270 -17.91 -14.22 -13.08
N LEU A 271 -17.18 -14.14 -11.96
CA LEU A 271 -16.20 -15.15 -11.56
C LEU A 271 -16.51 -15.82 -10.21
N ALA A 272 -17.49 -15.33 -9.45
CA ALA A 272 -17.76 -15.82 -8.08
C ALA A 272 -18.19 -17.30 -8.01
N ASP A 273 -18.72 -17.85 -9.09
CA ASP A 273 -19.14 -19.25 -9.20
C ASP A 273 -18.01 -20.22 -9.58
N CYS A 274 -16.85 -19.71 -10.01
CA CYS A 274 -15.76 -20.56 -10.50
C CYS A 274 -14.42 -20.38 -9.77
N VAL A 275 -14.19 -19.24 -9.11
CA VAL A 275 -13.03 -18.98 -8.27
C VAL A 275 -13.43 -18.20 -7.03
N LYS A 276 -12.57 -18.19 -5.99
CA LYS A 276 -12.81 -17.32 -4.84
C LYS A 276 -12.39 -15.90 -5.19
N VAL A 277 -13.36 -15.00 -5.24
CA VAL A 277 -13.16 -13.56 -5.52
C VAL A 277 -12.94 -12.78 -4.21
N PRO A 278 -12.28 -11.58 -4.28
CA PRO A 278 -12.12 -10.71 -3.11
C PRO A 278 -13.46 -10.35 -2.47
N GLN A 279 -13.52 -10.33 -1.15
CA GLN A 279 -14.71 -9.92 -0.39
C GLN A 279 -14.53 -8.46 0.08
N ILE A 280 -15.58 -7.66 -0.15
CA ILE A 280 -15.67 -6.30 0.36
C ILE A 280 -16.74 -6.28 1.46
N PRO A 281 -16.37 -6.20 2.75
CA PRO A 281 -17.34 -6.18 3.84
C PRO A 281 -18.24 -4.94 3.78
N GLU A 282 -19.38 -5.00 4.46
CA GLU A 282 -20.28 -3.85 4.60
C GLU A 282 -19.57 -2.68 5.27
N GLY A 283 -19.79 -1.47 4.76
CA GLY A 283 -19.12 -0.26 5.27
C GLY A 283 -17.72 0.01 4.69
N TYR A 284 -17.22 -0.88 3.80
CA TYR A 284 -15.93 -0.69 3.14
C TYR A 284 -16.09 -0.32 1.66
N THR A 285 -15.08 0.37 1.13
CA THR A 285 -14.83 0.47 -0.32
C THR A 285 -13.38 0.11 -0.61
N SER A 286 -13.09 -0.32 -1.84
CA SER A 286 -11.72 -0.65 -2.26
C SER A 286 -11.24 0.32 -3.35
N SER A 287 -9.94 0.62 -3.33
CA SER A 287 -9.27 1.34 -4.41
C SER A 287 -8.74 0.42 -5.53
N TRP A 288 -8.87 -0.89 -5.34
CA TRP A 288 -8.49 -1.91 -6.32
C TRP A 288 -7.08 -1.72 -6.90
N ALA A 289 -6.10 -1.57 -6.02
CA ALA A 289 -4.70 -1.58 -6.43
C ALA A 289 -4.33 -2.86 -7.18
N SER A 290 -5.01 -3.96 -6.85
CA SER A 290 -4.94 -5.25 -7.52
C SER A 290 -6.26 -6.01 -7.37
N TYR A 291 -6.64 -6.81 -8.35
CA TYR A 291 -7.76 -7.75 -8.26
C TYR A 291 -7.20 -9.17 -8.19
N ASN A 292 -7.18 -9.74 -6.99
CA ASN A 292 -6.59 -11.04 -6.70
C ASN A 292 -7.67 -12.09 -6.51
N ILE A 293 -7.62 -13.15 -7.31
CA ILE A 293 -8.50 -14.33 -7.19
C ILE A 293 -7.73 -15.50 -6.58
N LEU A 294 -8.43 -16.39 -5.87
CA LEU A 294 -7.85 -17.61 -5.31
C LEU A 294 -8.43 -18.83 -5.99
N PHE A 295 -7.53 -19.69 -6.45
CA PHE A 295 -7.87 -21.01 -7.00
C PHE A 295 -7.93 -22.07 -5.90
N LYS A 296 -8.45 -23.27 -6.21
CA LYS A 296 -8.53 -24.39 -5.26
C LYS A 296 -7.17 -24.84 -4.76
N ASP A 297 -6.16 -24.83 -5.67
CA ASP A 297 -4.78 -25.25 -5.40
C ASP A 297 -3.79 -24.57 -6.36
N GLU A 298 -2.49 -24.80 -6.12
CA GLU A 298 -1.40 -24.25 -6.91
C GLU A 298 -1.40 -24.76 -8.37
N ALA A 299 -1.77 -26.02 -8.58
CA ALA A 299 -1.77 -26.61 -9.92
C ALA A 299 -2.82 -25.94 -10.81
N GLN A 300 -4.03 -25.71 -10.31
CA GLN A 300 -5.07 -24.99 -11.05
C GLN A 300 -4.66 -23.53 -11.32
N ARG A 301 -4.08 -22.84 -10.30
CA ARG A 301 -3.55 -21.48 -10.48
C ARG A 301 -2.52 -21.42 -11.61
N ASP A 302 -1.57 -22.35 -11.63
CA ASP A 302 -0.50 -22.36 -12.65
C ASP A 302 -1.03 -22.71 -14.03
N GLU A 303 -1.98 -23.65 -14.14
CA GLU A 303 -2.64 -23.99 -15.40
C GLU A 303 -3.39 -22.77 -15.99
N VAL A 304 -4.23 -22.11 -15.18
CA VAL A 304 -4.96 -20.91 -15.63
C VAL A 304 -4.00 -19.77 -15.98
N ARG A 305 -2.96 -19.56 -15.16
CA ARG A 305 -1.95 -18.56 -15.45
C ARG A 305 -1.25 -18.78 -16.79
N ALA A 306 -0.81 -20.00 -17.05
CA ALA A 306 -0.17 -20.35 -18.33
C ALA A 306 -1.13 -20.10 -19.51
N TYR A 307 -2.37 -20.55 -19.41
CA TYR A 307 -3.39 -20.35 -20.44
C TYR A 307 -3.68 -18.86 -20.71
N LEU A 308 -3.79 -18.05 -19.67
CA LEU A 308 -3.95 -16.61 -19.82
C LEU A 308 -2.76 -15.97 -20.54
N GLN A 309 -1.53 -16.35 -20.17
CA GLN A 309 -0.30 -15.85 -20.80
C GLN A 309 -0.20 -16.24 -22.28
N GLU A 310 -0.54 -17.49 -22.64
CA GLU A 310 -0.62 -17.95 -24.04
C GLU A 310 -1.61 -17.15 -24.88
N ASN A 311 -2.68 -16.64 -24.25
CA ASN A 311 -3.68 -15.80 -24.88
C ASN A 311 -3.38 -14.29 -24.79
N GLY A 312 -2.18 -13.92 -24.35
CA GLY A 312 -1.72 -12.53 -24.29
C GLY A 312 -2.29 -11.72 -23.13
N ILE A 313 -2.81 -12.39 -22.08
CA ILE A 313 -3.27 -11.75 -20.84
C ILE A 313 -2.12 -11.75 -19.82
N PRO A 314 -1.59 -10.57 -19.44
CA PRO A 314 -0.58 -10.48 -18.38
C PRO A 314 -1.19 -10.77 -17.02
N THR A 315 -0.49 -11.53 -16.19
CA THR A 315 -0.91 -11.85 -14.82
C THR A 315 0.27 -11.75 -13.87
N MET A 316 -0.01 -11.55 -12.58
CA MET A 316 1.02 -11.47 -11.54
C MET A 316 0.61 -12.35 -10.34
N ILE A 317 1.61 -12.82 -9.59
CA ILE A 317 1.37 -13.49 -8.30
C ILE A 317 1.77 -12.50 -7.19
N TYR A 318 0.80 -11.99 -6.49
CA TYR A 318 0.98 -11.12 -5.33
C TYR A 318 0.48 -11.84 -4.08
N TYR A 319 1.37 -12.45 -3.24
CA TYR A 319 2.82 -12.61 -3.43
C TYR A 319 3.16 -14.09 -3.44
N PRO A 320 4.26 -14.54 -4.08
CA PRO A 320 4.56 -15.98 -4.21
C PRO A 320 5.09 -16.62 -2.92
N LYS A 321 5.45 -15.77 -1.92
CA LYS A 321 5.98 -16.19 -0.62
C LYS A 321 5.53 -15.20 0.45
N GLY A 322 5.24 -15.70 1.66
CA GLY A 322 5.14 -14.87 2.85
C GLY A 322 6.48 -14.22 3.20
N LEU A 323 6.45 -13.13 3.95
CA LEU A 323 7.66 -12.41 4.35
C LEU A 323 8.61 -13.27 5.17
N HIS A 324 8.07 -14.13 6.06
CA HIS A 324 8.88 -15.08 6.83
C HIS A 324 9.69 -16.06 5.98
N GLN A 325 9.28 -16.31 4.74
CA GLN A 325 9.95 -17.21 3.77
C GLN A 325 11.04 -16.49 2.96
N GLN A 326 11.18 -15.19 3.11
CA GLN A 326 12.24 -14.44 2.45
C GLN A 326 13.59 -14.72 3.13
N LYS A 327 14.62 -14.94 2.33
CA LYS A 327 15.95 -15.31 2.85
C LYS A 327 16.49 -14.34 3.90
N VAL A 328 16.20 -13.06 3.75
CA VAL A 328 16.65 -12.02 4.70
C VAL A 328 15.99 -12.15 6.08
N PHE A 329 14.84 -12.81 6.15
CA PHE A 329 14.06 -13.02 7.38
C PHE A 329 14.07 -14.47 7.87
N GLU A 330 14.90 -15.36 7.27
CA GLU A 330 14.97 -16.79 7.62
C GLU A 330 15.31 -17.07 9.11
N ASN A 331 15.97 -16.11 9.76
CA ASN A 331 16.34 -16.18 11.17
C ASN A 331 15.38 -15.41 12.10
N CYS A 332 14.30 -14.82 11.57
CA CYS A 332 13.29 -14.18 12.41
C CYS A 332 12.47 -15.22 13.18
N CYS A 333 12.29 -15.00 14.47
CA CYS A 333 11.43 -15.84 15.29
C CYS A 333 9.96 -15.65 14.91
N LEU A 334 9.22 -16.73 14.68
CA LEU A 334 7.78 -16.68 14.38
C LEU A 334 6.90 -16.59 15.64
N TYR A 335 7.48 -16.57 16.83
CA TYR A 335 6.77 -16.42 18.10
C TYR A 335 5.57 -17.38 18.25
N GLY A 336 5.77 -18.64 17.79
CA GLY A 336 4.76 -19.71 17.89
C GLY A 336 3.70 -19.71 16.80
N GLU A 337 3.71 -18.76 15.88
CA GLU A 337 2.82 -18.76 14.71
C GLU A 337 3.35 -19.67 13.61
N THR A 338 2.44 -20.29 12.86
CA THR A 338 2.76 -21.17 11.72
C THR A 338 2.34 -20.58 10.38
N LEU A 339 1.60 -19.46 10.40
CA LEU A 339 1.17 -18.66 9.24
C LEU A 339 0.53 -19.49 8.11
N PRO A 340 -0.46 -20.36 8.44
CA PRO A 340 -1.02 -21.29 7.46
C PRO A 340 -1.83 -20.60 6.37
N VAL A 341 -2.52 -19.51 6.70
CA VAL A 341 -3.37 -18.78 5.74
C VAL A 341 -2.49 -18.07 4.73
N THR A 342 -1.45 -17.34 5.16
CA THR A 342 -0.45 -16.75 4.26
C THR A 342 0.15 -17.80 3.33
N THR A 343 0.58 -18.96 3.88
CA THR A 343 1.18 -20.04 3.09
C THR A 343 0.21 -20.57 2.04
N SER A 344 -1.07 -20.72 2.39
CA SER A 344 -2.14 -21.15 1.46
C SER A 344 -2.38 -20.13 0.35
N ILE A 345 -2.52 -18.85 0.71
CA ILE A 345 -2.76 -17.75 -0.25
C ILE A 345 -1.61 -17.66 -1.26
N CYS A 346 -0.36 -17.69 -0.83
CA CYS A 346 0.81 -17.59 -1.70
C CYS A 346 0.82 -18.63 -2.82
N ARG A 347 0.29 -19.83 -2.57
CA ARG A 347 0.18 -20.90 -3.56
C ARG A 347 -0.98 -20.72 -4.53
N ARG A 348 -2.07 -20.07 -4.11
CA ARG A 348 -3.35 -20.09 -4.80
C ARG A 348 -3.72 -18.77 -5.47
N THR A 349 -3.07 -17.69 -5.10
CA THR A 349 -3.40 -16.34 -5.59
C THR A 349 -2.93 -16.08 -7.00
N LEU A 350 -3.75 -15.37 -7.77
CA LEU A 350 -3.40 -14.80 -9.07
C LEU A 350 -4.06 -13.42 -9.22
N ALA A 351 -3.24 -12.43 -9.52
CA ALA A 351 -3.71 -11.09 -9.85
C ALA A 351 -3.98 -11.00 -11.35
N ILE A 352 -5.18 -10.52 -11.71
CA ILE A 352 -5.61 -10.26 -13.09
C ILE A 352 -5.66 -8.76 -13.37
N PRO A 353 -5.60 -8.33 -14.65
CA PRO A 353 -5.60 -6.91 -15.00
C PRO A 353 -6.83 -6.18 -14.45
N VAL A 354 -6.58 -5.08 -13.72
CA VAL A 354 -7.62 -4.16 -13.24
C VAL A 354 -7.14 -2.73 -13.43
N SER A 355 -7.98 -1.91 -14.06
CA SER A 355 -7.65 -0.51 -14.35
C SER A 355 -8.94 0.24 -14.68
N PRO A 356 -9.07 1.54 -14.35
CA PRO A 356 -10.18 2.36 -14.81
C PRO A 356 -10.30 2.46 -16.33
N TYR A 357 -9.21 2.16 -17.05
CA TYR A 357 -9.11 2.21 -18.52
C TYR A 357 -9.19 0.82 -19.19
N LEU A 358 -9.54 -0.24 -18.45
CA LEU A 358 -9.68 -1.56 -19.04
C LEU A 358 -10.90 -1.61 -19.96
N ALA A 359 -10.66 -1.93 -21.25
CA ALA A 359 -11.73 -2.05 -22.24
C ALA A 359 -12.65 -3.23 -21.90
N GLU A 360 -13.95 -3.10 -22.18
CA GLU A 360 -14.93 -4.15 -21.87
C GLU A 360 -14.65 -5.46 -22.63
N GLU A 361 -14.24 -5.35 -23.90
CA GLU A 361 -13.86 -6.51 -24.72
C GLU A 361 -12.66 -7.27 -24.15
N ASP A 362 -11.69 -6.54 -23.60
CA ASP A 362 -10.53 -7.12 -22.94
C ASP A 362 -10.95 -7.81 -21.63
N GLN A 363 -11.86 -7.20 -20.86
CA GLN A 363 -12.43 -7.79 -19.66
C GLN A 363 -13.24 -9.05 -19.96
N ASP A 364 -14.08 -9.04 -21.00
CA ASP A 364 -14.84 -10.20 -21.46
C ASP A 364 -13.92 -11.35 -21.84
N LYS A 365 -12.84 -11.04 -22.53
CA LYS A 365 -11.84 -12.05 -22.90
C LYS A 365 -11.21 -12.69 -21.67
N ILE A 366 -10.84 -11.91 -20.66
CA ILE A 366 -10.24 -12.42 -19.41
C ILE A 366 -11.25 -13.34 -18.69
N ILE A 367 -12.49 -12.87 -18.50
CA ILE A 367 -13.55 -13.64 -17.85
C ILE A 367 -13.79 -14.98 -18.57
N ARG A 368 -13.96 -14.96 -19.89
CA ARG A 368 -14.18 -16.15 -20.68
C ARG A 368 -13.05 -17.16 -20.53
N LEU A 369 -11.79 -16.73 -20.66
CA LEU A 369 -10.63 -17.61 -20.56
C LEU A 369 -10.48 -18.25 -19.16
N ILE A 370 -10.80 -17.52 -18.09
CA ILE A 370 -10.79 -18.05 -16.72
C ILE A 370 -11.88 -19.12 -16.59
N ARG A 371 -13.12 -18.83 -17.01
CA ARG A 371 -14.25 -19.76 -16.94
C ARG A 371 -14.00 -21.03 -17.74
N GLU A 372 -13.47 -20.92 -18.98
CA GLU A 372 -13.10 -22.08 -19.81
C GLU A 372 -12.14 -23.05 -19.08
N LYS A 373 -11.21 -22.53 -18.27
CA LYS A 373 -10.21 -23.34 -17.57
C LYS A 373 -10.64 -23.81 -16.18
N THR A 374 -11.64 -23.18 -15.58
CA THR A 374 -12.19 -23.61 -14.29
C THR A 374 -13.38 -24.56 -14.42
N GLY A 375 -13.88 -24.77 -15.65
CA GLY A 375 -14.97 -25.71 -15.93
C GLY A 375 -16.36 -25.16 -15.59
N ALA A 376 -16.55 -23.84 -15.64
CA ALA A 376 -17.80 -23.15 -15.35
C ALA A 376 -18.46 -22.55 -16.62
#